data_22743c6401a44c327adca59dca5818a1
#
_entry.id   22743c6401a44c327adca59dca5818a1
#
_cell.length_a   1.000
_cell.length_b   1.000
_cell.length_c   1.000
_cell.angle_alpha   90.00
_cell.angle_beta   90.00
_cell.angle_gamma   90.00
#
_symmetry.space_group_name_H-M   'P 1'
#
loop_
_entity.id
_entity.type
_entity.pdbx_description
1 polymer ?
#
loop_
_entity_poly.entity_id
_entity_poly.type
_entity_poly.pdbx_seq_one_letter_code
_entity_poly.pdbx_strand_id
1 'polypeptide(L)'
;NSGVKIMSCQLFSGDKGVTLFAEAQAIKYAADNGAVILQCSWGYNSGRSNAMNYTPGPTTDEEWASTTPLEKEALDYFVNNAGSPNGVIEGGIVVFAAGNEFAPMSSYPGAYKDYISVAATAADETPACYSNYSTGVDISAPGGDSWYHCTEYGSILSTLPGRGTATPDENGSTSTDFGDNYGYYEGTSMACPHVSGVAALGLSYAVKLGKHFRAEDFRKLLLKSTQPITYSDESKLYYENWSVNGTNHPTRLQLSDYVGQVGGMIDAALLLNNIEGSGVDMKVPNIYLGTGKTTTINLATYFKPGNADFTCQVADETVATVTEIA
;
A
#
# COMPACT_ATOMS: atom_id res chain seq x y z
N ASN A 1 19.80 -10.88 6.04
CA ASN A 1 19.88 -9.65 6.82
C ASN A 1 20.12 -8.49 5.87
N SER A 2 19.10 -7.68 5.64
CA SER A 2 19.14 -6.56 4.69
C SER A 2 19.95 -5.35 5.19
N GLY A 3 20.37 -5.35 6.46
CA GLY A 3 20.94 -4.18 7.12
C GLY A 3 19.92 -3.11 7.54
N VAL A 4 18.64 -3.32 7.24
CA VAL A 4 17.55 -2.42 7.64
C VAL A 4 17.31 -2.53 9.15
N LYS A 5 17.10 -1.38 9.80
CA LYS A 5 16.72 -1.28 11.21
C LYS A 5 15.34 -0.67 11.33
N ILE A 6 14.60 -1.07 12.35
CA ILE A 6 13.29 -0.53 12.68
C ILE A 6 13.43 0.36 13.92
N MET A 7 12.91 1.58 13.82
CA MET A 7 12.72 2.49 14.94
C MET A 7 11.23 2.50 15.30
N SER A 8 10.87 1.96 16.45
CA SER A 8 9.48 1.94 16.92
C SER A 8 9.19 3.19 17.73
N CYS A 9 8.21 3.98 17.27
CA CYS A 9 7.66 5.13 17.98
C CYS A 9 6.21 4.79 18.35
N GLN A 10 5.91 4.71 19.65
CA GLN A 10 4.58 4.36 20.12
C GLN A 10 3.62 5.55 19.98
N LEU A 11 2.57 5.41 19.17
CA LEU A 11 1.51 6.39 18.99
C LEU A 11 0.18 5.98 19.63
N PHE A 12 -0.02 4.70 19.91
CA PHE A 12 -1.26 4.17 20.49
C PHE A 12 -0.95 3.41 21.76
N SER A 13 -1.80 3.56 22.75
CA SER A 13 -1.73 2.82 24.03
C SER A 13 -3.12 2.27 24.37
N GLY A 14 -3.37 1.01 24.02
CA GLY A 14 -4.71 0.42 24.03
C GLY A 14 -5.63 1.21 23.10
N ASP A 15 -6.85 1.51 23.55
CA ASP A 15 -7.85 2.26 22.78
C ASP A 15 -7.62 3.78 22.77
N LYS A 16 -6.52 4.25 23.38
CA LYS A 16 -6.20 5.67 23.44
C LYS A 16 -5.23 6.05 22.33
N GLY A 17 -5.68 6.96 21.46
CA GLY A 17 -4.78 7.64 20.52
C GLY A 17 -3.82 8.59 21.25
N VAL A 18 -2.83 9.02 20.53
CA VAL A 18 -1.84 10.01 20.96
C VAL A 18 -2.38 11.43 20.72
N THR A 19 -1.85 12.41 21.45
CA THR A 19 -2.08 13.82 21.13
C THR A 19 -1.29 14.21 19.88
N LEU A 20 -1.80 15.15 19.09
CA LEU A 20 -1.06 15.70 17.93
C LEU A 20 0.34 16.20 18.30
N PHE A 21 0.51 16.70 19.51
CA PHE A 21 1.82 17.14 19.99
C PHE A 21 2.80 15.96 20.15
N ALA A 22 2.37 14.87 20.77
CA ALA A 22 3.22 13.68 20.95
C ALA A 22 3.51 12.97 19.62
N GLU A 23 2.56 12.98 18.70
CA GLU A 23 2.74 12.49 17.34
C GLU A 23 3.80 13.32 16.60
N ALA A 24 3.67 14.65 16.59
CA ALA A 24 4.65 15.55 15.98
C ALA A 24 6.06 15.37 16.59
N GLN A 25 6.14 15.17 17.91
CA GLN A 25 7.42 14.87 18.57
C GLN A 25 7.99 13.52 18.11
N ALA A 26 7.18 12.48 17.95
CA ALA A 26 7.62 11.17 17.49
C ALA A 26 8.15 11.23 16.04
N ILE A 27 7.44 11.94 15.15
CA ILE A 27 7.86 12.15 13.76
C ILE A 27 9.20 12.90 13.69
N LYS A 28 9.30 14.00 14.43
CA LYS A 28 10.55 14.76 14.50
C LYS A 28 11.69 13.93 15.09
N TYR A 29 11.44 13.20 16.17
CA TYR A 29 12.42 12.31 16.78
C TYR A 29 12.93 11.28 15.77
N ALA A 30 12.04 10.68 14.98
CA ALA A 30 12.43 9.71 13.98
C ALA A 30 13.36 10.32 12.92
N ALA A 31 13.06 11.51 12.41
CA ALA A 31 13.91 12.23 11.45
C ALA A 31 15.30 12.52 12.06
N ASP A 32 15.35 13.10 13.26
CA ASP A 32 16.58 13.50 13.92
C ASP A 32 17.48 12.32 14.31
N ASN A 33 16.91 11.12 14.44
CA ASN A 33 17.64 9.91 14.82
C ASN A 33 17.87 8.93 13.65
N GLY A 34 17.74 9.42 12.40
CA GLY A 34 18.22 8.72 11.21
C GLY A 34 17.20 7.78 10.56
N ALA A 35 15.91 7.84 10.91
CA ALA A 35 14.88 7.23 10.12
C ALA A 35 14.75 7.98 8.78
N VAL A 36 14.63 7.23 7.69
CA VAL A 36 14.48 7.78 6.33
C VAL A 36 13.18 7.36 5.66
N ILE A 37 12.47 6.42 6.26
CA ILE A 37 11.14 6.00 5.87
C ILE A 37 10.24 6.10 7.10
N LEU A 38 9.15 6.84 6.98
CA LEU A 38 8.10 6.96 7.97
C LEU A 38 6.91 6.12 7.52
N GLN A 39 6.60 5.06 8.28
CA GLN A 39 5.50 4.15 7.98
C GLN A 39 4.33 4.45 8.91
N CYS A 40 3.17 4.81 8.33
CA CYS A 40 2.00 5.30 9.03
C CYS A 40 0.76 4.49 8.64
N SER A 41 0.44 3.44 9.43
CA SER A 41 -0.81 2.67 9.25
C SER A 41 -1.97 3.31 10.01
N TRP A 42 -2.16 4.61 9.84
CA TRP A 42 -3.21 5.41 10.47
C TRP A 42 -3.57 6.61 9.59
N GLY A 43 -4.63 7.32 9.93
CA GLY A 43 -5.11 8.50 9.25
C GLY A 43 -6.49 8.91 9.75
N TYR A 44 -7.05 9.96 9.16
CA TYR A 44 -8.44 10.36 9.38
C TYR A 44 -9.36 9.49 8.51
N ASN A 45 -10.62 9.34 8.90
CA ASN A 45 -11.59 8.74 8.00
C ASN A 45 -11.67 9.54 6.70
N SER A 46 -11.91 8.88 5.59
CA SER A 46 -12.07 9.59 4.33
C SER A 46 -13.18 10.65 4.44
N GLY A 47 -12.91 11.84 3.94
CA GLY A 47 -13.91 12.92 3.90
C GLY A 47 -15.09 12.62 2.98
N ARG A 48 -14.99 11.60 2.13
CA ARG A 48 -16.05 11.10 1.26
C ARG A 48 -16.62 9.76 1.70
N SER A 49 -16.29 9.31 2.90
CA SER A 49 -16.92 8.14 3.49
C SER A 49 -18.40 8.42 3.79
N ASN A 50 -19.26 7.47 3.43
CA ASN A 50 -20.67 7.44 3.80
C ASN A 50 -20.96 6.43 4.92
N ALA A 51 -19.92 5.89 5.54
CA ALA A 51 -20.05 4.93 6.62
C ALA A 51 -20.77 5.52 7.84
N MET A 52 -21.73 4.81 8.38
CA MET A 52 -22.44 5.23 9.60
C MET A 52 -21.46 5.24 10.79
N ASN A 53 -21.66 6.21 11.68
CA ASN A 53 -20.86 6.40 12.89
C ASN A 53 -19.41 6.86 12.67
N TYR A 54 -19.04 7.26 11.45
CA TYR A 54 -17.76 7.89 11.17
C TYR A 54 -17.90 9.41 11.12
N THR A 55 -16.98 10.12 11.75
CA THR A 55 -16.82 11.54 11.51
C THR A 55 -15.97 11.69 10.26
N PRO A 56 -16.48 12.31 9.18
CA PRO A 56 -15.70 12.56 7.99
C PRO A 56 -14.44 13.37 8.32
N GLY A 57 -13.33 12.98 7.74
CA GLY A 57 -12.08 13.72 7.80
C GLY A 57 -11.98 14.84 6.76
N PRO A 58 -10.80 15.46 6.62
CA PRO A 58 -10.55 16.50 5.63
C PRO A 58 -10.76 15.98 4.20
N THR A 59 -11.19 16.90 3.32
CA THR A 59 -11.42 16.64 1.88
C THR A 59 -10.42 17.35 0.97
N THR A 60 -9.68 18.32 1.49
CA THR A 60 -8.67 19.09 0.74
C THR A 60 -7.38 19.25 1.56
N ASP A 61 -6.29 19.55 0.85
CA ASP A 61 -4.99 19.85 1.46
C ASP A 61 -5.08 21.04 2.43
N GLU A 62 -5.84 22.08 2.06
CA GLU A 62 -6.02 23.28 2.87
C GLU A 62 -6.82 22.99 4.14
N GLU A 63 -7.88 22.18 4.03
CA GLU A 63 -8.70 21.79 5.18
C GLU A 63 -7.86 20.98 6.16
N TRP A 64 -7.11 19.99 5.69
CA TRP A 64 -6.23 19.18 6.53
C TRP A 64 -5.14 20.05 7.18
N ALA A 65 -4.40 20.82 6.40
CA ALA A 65 -3.31 21.66 6.90
C ALA A 65 -3.77 22.72 7.90
N SER A 66 -4.98 23.27 7.73
CA SER A 66 -5.53 24.27 8.66
C SER A 66 -6.08 23.64 9.95
N THR A 67 -6.59 22.41 9.86
CA THR A 67 -7.18 21.69 11.01
C THR A 67 -6.09 21.07 11.90
N THR A 68 -5.00 20.58 11.30
CA THR A 68 -3.89 19.91 12.00
C THR A 68 -2.53 20.46 11.57
N PRO A 69 -2.27 21.77 11.77
CA PRO A 69 -1.05 22.41 11.27
C PRO A 69 0.23 21.81 11.88
N LEU A 70 0.18 21.37 13.13
CA LEU A 70 1.34 20.76 13.81
C LEU A 70 1.73 19.41 13.21
N GLU A 71 0.74 18.59 12.83
CA GLU A 71 0.95 17.32 12.13
C GLU A 71 1.60 17.58 10.75
N LYS A 72 1.03 18.53 9.99
CA LYS A 72 1.56 18.94 8.68
C LYS A 72 3.01 19.42 8.78
N GLU A 73 3.31 20.28 9.76
CA GLU A 73 4.66 20.79 10.00
C GLU A 73 5.66 19.68 10.35
N ALA A 74 5.25 18.73 11.18
CA ALA A 74 6.10 17.59 11.55
C ALA A 74 6.38 16.65 10.37
N LEU A 75 5.38 16.37 9.55
CA LEU A 75 5.51 15.56 8.34
C LEU A 75 6.38 16.25 7.28
N ASP A 76 6.21 17.56 7.08
CA ASP A 76 7.08 18.36 6.21
C ASP A 76 8.52 18.38 6.72
N TYR A 77 8.69 18.45 8.05
CA TYR A 77 10.01 18.37 8.65
C TYR A 77 10.68 17.03 8.32
N PHE A 78 9.94 15.91 8.41
CA PHE A 78 10.47 14.59 8.06
C PHE A 78 10.86 14.52 6.58
N VAL A 79 9.98 14.95 5.68
CA VAL A 79 10.24 14.94 4.23
C VAL A 79 11.52 15.72 3.89
N ASN A 80 11.73 16.87 4.54
CA ASN A 80 12.81 17.80 4.18
C ASN A 80 14.13 17.55 4.93
N ASN A 81 14.09 16.97 6.15
CA ASN A 81 15.25 16.93 7.03
C ASN A 81 15.72 15.50 7.40
N ALA A 82 14.94 14.46 7.07
CA ALA A 82 15.41 13.10 7.29
C ALA A 82 16.54 12.73 6.32
N GLY A 83 17.31 11.72 6.67
CA GLY A 83 18.48 11.31 5.88
C GLY A 83 19.61 12.32 5.90
N SER A 84 20.47 12.30 4.90
CA SER A 84 21.55 13.28 4.77
C SER A 84 22.15 13.30 3.36
N PRO A 85 22.80 14.41 2.93
CA PRO A 85 23.51 14.49 1.66
C PRO A 85 24.65 13.44 1.50
N ASN A 86 25.16 12.93 2.62
CA ASN A 86 26.23 11.91 2.64
C ASN A 86 25.67 10.49 2.88
N GLY A 87 24.38 10.34 3.06
CA GLY A 87 23.68 9.07 3.24
C GLY A 87 23.23 8.46 1.93
N VAL A 88 22.44 7.39 2.00
CA VAL A 88 21.83 6.78 0.83
C VAL A 88 20.68 7.61 0.25
N ILE A 89 20.07 8.44 1.08
CA ILE A 89 18.97 9.33 0.71
C ILE A 89 19.06 10.65 1.48
N GLU A 90 18.75 11.74 0.79
CA GLU A 90 18.54 13.07 1.32
C GLU A 90 17.04 13.42 1.28
N GLY A 91 16.46 13.72 2.43
CA GLY A 91 15.03 13.83 2.65
C GLY A 91 14.41 12.49 3.08
N GLY A 92 13.13 12.51 3.45
CA GLY A 92 12.37 11.37 3.96
C GLY A 92 11.25 10.90 3.04
N ILE A 93 10.97 9.60 3.09
CA ILE A 93 9.82 8.97 2.43
C ILE A 93 8.73 8.75 3.47
N VAL A 94 7.54 9.27 3.21
CA VAL A 94 6.37 9.12 4.08
C VAL A 94 5.34 8.25 3.40
N VAL A 95 4.91 7.18 4.08
CA VAL A 95 3.98 6.18 3.54
C VAL A 95 2.79 6.03 4.46
N PHE A 96 1.59 6.21 3.92
CA PHE A 96 0.33 6.13 4.64
C PHE A 96 -0.62 5.06 4.08
N ALA A 97 -1.42 4.50 4.94
CA ALA A 97 -2.57 3.71 4.55
C ALA A 97 -3.64 4.60 3.89
N ALA A 98 -4.28 4.13 2.81
CA ALA A 98 -5.29 4.89 2.08
C ALA A 98 -6.65 5.00 2.82
N GLY A 99 -6.90 4.13 3.82
CA GLY A 99 -8.15 4.04 4.57
C GLY A 99 -8.99 2.82 4.18
N ASN A 100 -9.96 2.47 5.04
CA ASN A 100 -10.70 1.21 4.99
C ASN A 100 -12.22 1.42 4.93
N GLU A 101 -12.67 2.56 4.41
CA GLU A 101 -14.09 2.93 4.36
C GLU A 101 -14.74 2.63 3.01
N PHE A 102 -14.02 1.99 2.08
CA PHE A 102 -14.47 1.80 0.69
C PHE A 102 -14.93 3.14 0.07
N ALA A 103 -14.19 4.20 0.34
CA ALA A 103 -14.52 5.55 -0.09
C ALA A 103 -13.77 5.93 -1.38
N PRO A 104 -14.40 6.75 -2.27
CA PRO A 104 -13.78 7.22 -3.50
C PRO A 104 -12.80 8.39 -3.25
N MET A 105 -12.00 8.26 -2.18
CA MET A 105 -11.00 9.23 -1.79
C MET A 105 -10.04 8.61 -0.78
N SER A 106 -8.74 8.77 -0.98
CA SER A 106 -7.73 8.43 0.04
C SER A 106 -7.90 9.29 1.29
N SER A 107 -7.62 8.71 2.44
CA SER A 107 -7.64 9.42 3.73
C SER A 107 -6.44 10.34 3.88
N TYR A 108 -6.62 11.49 4.55
CA TYR A 108 -5.52 12.32 5.02
C TYR A 108 -4.86 11.71 6.26
N PRO A 109 -3.57 11.90 6.46
CA PRO A 109 -2.59 12.67 5.67
C PRO A 109 -2.17 12.02 4.34
N GLY A 110 -2.45 10.71 4.11
CA GLY A 110 -2.00 9.95 2.95
C GLY A 110 -2.40 10.53 1.60
N ALA A 111 -3.53 11.24 1.54
CA ALA A 111 -4.00 11.91 0.32
C ALA A 111 -3.13 13.11 -0.11
N TYR A 112 -2.24 13.61 0.76
CA TYR A 112 -1.38 14.74 0.43
C TYR A 112 -0.32 14.35 -0.60
N LYS A 113 -0.16 15.16 -1.64
CA LYS A 113 0.65 14.88 -2.84
C LYS A 113 2.12 14.48 -2.60
N ASP A 114 2.72 14.86 -1.48
CA ASP A 114 4.13 14.60 -1.18
C ASP A 114 4.33 13.28 -0.40
N TYR A 115 3.25 12.64 0.05
CA TYR A 115 3.29 11.33 0.73
C TYR A 115 2.88 10.23 -0.23
N ILE A 116 2.99 8.99 0.19
CA ILE A 116 2.59 7.81 -0.58
C ILE A 116 1.35 7.22 0.07
N SER A 117 0.24 7.22 -0.66
CA SER A 117 -1.01 6.58 -0.26
C SER A 117 -1.09 5.16 -0.78
N VAL A 118 -1.34 4.19 0.11
CA VAL A 118 -1.29 2.76 -0.18
C VAL A 118 -2.67 2.13 -0.07
N ALA A 119 -3.19 1.63 -1.18
CA ALA A 119 -4.40 0.79 -1.21
C ALA A 119 -4.09 -0.68 -0.87
N ALA A 120 -5.11 -1.41 -0.46
CA ALA A 120 -5.03 -2.83 -0.15
C ALA A 120 -5.56 -3.69 -1.30
N THR A 121 -4.86 -4.80 -1.57
CA THR A 121 -5.35 -5.86 -2.44
C THR A 121 -5.58 -7.15 -1.68
N ALA A 122 -6.52 -7.94 -2.18
CA ALA A 122 -6.78 -9.30 -1.75
C ALA A 122 -5.70 -10.26 -2.30
N ALA A 123 -5.76 -11.53 -1.92
CA ALA A 123 -4.81 -12.56 -2.36
C ALA A 123 -4.87 -12.85 -3.87
N ASP A 124 -5.95 -12.52 -4.54
CA ASP A 124 -6.14 -12.59 -5.99
C ASP A 124 -5.71 -11.30 -6.71
N GLU A 125 -5.01 -10.40 -6.01
CA GLU A 125 -4.55 -9.09 -6.47
C GLU A 125 -5.66 -8.12 -6.91
N THR A 126 -6.93 -8.45 -6.62
CA THR A 126 -8.04 -7.51 -6.80
C THR A 126 -8.11 -6.54 -5.64
N PRO A 127 -8.72 -5.34 -5.80
CA PRO A 127 -8.89 -4.42 -4.68
C PRO A 127 -9.62 -5.09 -3.52
N ALA A 128 -9.13 -4.92 -2.30
CA ALA A 128 -9.82 -5.40 -1.11
C ALA A 128 -11.16 -4.67 -0.92
N CYS A 129 -12.17 -5.37 -0.42
CA CYS A 129 -13.55 -4.87 -0.34
C CYS A 129 -13.72 -3.60 0.52
N TYR A 130 -12.79 -3.32 1.40
CA TYR A 130 -12.78 -2.15 2.28
C TYR A 130 -11.87 -1.03 1.79
N SER A 131 -10.95 -1.31 0.85
CA SER A 131 -9.91 -0.34 0.48
C SER A 131 -10.49 0.93 -0.12
N ASN A 132 -10.03 2.08 0.36
CA ASN A 132 -10.30 3.34 -0.31
C ASN A 132 -9.62 3.36 -1.69
N TYR A 133 -10.24 4.07 -2.64
CA TYR A 133 -9.82 4.13 -4.02
C TYR A 133 -10.02 5.55 -4.59
N SER A 134 -9.10 6.00 -5.38
CA SER A 134 -9.19 7.23 -6.18
C SER A 134 -7.91 7.43 -6.97
N THR A 135 -7.88 8.39 -7.86
CA THR A 135 -6.65 8.83 -8.54
C THR A 135 -5.61 9.44 -7.58
N GLY A 136 -5.97 9.69 -6.32
CA GLY A 136 -5.06 10.14 -5.25
C GLY A 136 -4.46 8.99 -4.45
N VAL A 137 -4.74 7.74 -4.81
CA VAL A 137 -4.01 6.57 -4.30
C VAL A 137 -2.82 6.31 -5.20
N ASP A 138 -1.63 6.24 -4.64
CA ASP A 138 -0.38 6.16 -5.41
C ASP A 138 -0.02 4.72 -5.80
N ILE A 139 -0.26 3.75 -4.91
CA ILE A 139 0.27 2.39 -5.04
C ILE A 139 -0.60 1.40 -4.28
N SER A 140 -0.61 0.14 -4.72
CA SER A 140 -1.26 -0.97 -4.03
C SER A 140 -0.25 -1.96 -3.49
N ALA A 141 -0.63 -2.64 -2.40
CA ALA A 141 0.11 -3.76 -1.85
C ALA A 141 -0.84 -4.78 -1.19
N PRO A 142 -0.39 -5.99 -0.88
CA PRO A 142 -1.21 -6.98 -0.19
C PRO A 142 -1.69 -6.46 1.16
N GLY A 143 -2.99 -6.34 1.34
CA GLY A 143 -3.65 -5.93 2.59
C GLY A 143 -4.57 -7.00 3.16
N GLY A 144 -4.85 -8.04 2.36
CA GLY A 144 -5.77 -9.11 2.71
C GLY A 144 -7.24 -8.74 2.47
N ASP A 145 -8.08 -9.75 2.34
CA ASP A 145 -9.54 -9.63 2.25
C ASP A 145 -10.17 -10.96 2.64
N SER A 146 -10.38 -11.17 3.93
CA SER A 146 -10.96 -12.40 4.48
C SER A 146 -12.44 -12.55 4.10
N TRP A 147 -13.13 -11.46 3.85
CA TRP A 147 -14.54 -11.47 3.46
C TRP A 147 -14.74 -12.09 2.08
N TYR A 148 -13.92 -11.70 1.12
CA TYR A 148 -14.01 -12.23 -0.23
C TYR A 148 -13.60 -13.70 -0.29
N HIS A 149 -12.53 -14.07 0.40
CA HIS A 149 -12.02 -15.43 0.44
C HIS A 149 -12.67 -16.29 1.54
N CYS A 150 -13.59 -15.72 2.34
CA CYS A 150 -14.33 -16.40 3.41
C CYS A 150 -13.46 -17.20 4.38
N THR A 151 -12.22 -16.76 4.60
CA THR A 151 -11.26 -17.41 5.49
C THR A 151 -10.21 -16.42 5.98
N GLU A 152 -9.76 -16.59 7.22
CA GLU A 152 -8.65 -15.80 7.80
C GLU A 152 -7.36 -15.89 6.99
N TYR A 153 -7.15 -16.99 6.27
CA TYR A 153 -5.97 -17.17 5.40
C TYR A 153 -5.96 -16.23 4.17
N GLY A 154 -7.06 -15.54 3.90
CA GLY A 154 -7.10 -14.43 2.94
C GLY A 154 -6.49 -13.13 3.48
N SER A 155 -6.13 -13.09 4.76
CA SER A 155 -5.54 -11.94 5.45
C SER A 155 -4.01 -12.05 5.52
N ILE A 156 -3.37 -11.03 6.07
CA ILE A 156 -1.91 -10.92 6.15
C ILE A 156 -1.42 -11.52 7.47
N LEU A 157 -0.62 -12.57 7.38
CA LEU A 157 0.04 -13.19 8.53
C LEU A 157 1.26 -12.35 8.95
N SER A 158 1.33 -11.98 10.22
CA SER A 158 2.49 -11.29 10.77
C SER A 158 2.72 -11.62 12.24
N THR A 159 3.86 -11.16 12.78
CA THR A 159 4.21 -11.30 14.19
C THR A 159 3.33 -10.38 15.06
N LEU A 160 2.91 -10.92 16.20
CA LEU A 160 2.23 -10.18 17.25
C LEU A 160 3.10 -10.13 18.51
N PRO A 161 2.96 -9.09 19.35
CA PRO A 161 3.56 -9.13 20.68
C PRO A 161 2.97 -10.33 21.44
N GLY A 162 3.84 -11.13 22.08
CA GLY A 162 3.40 -12.29 22.85
C GLY A 162 2.33 -11.89 23.88
N ARG A 163 1.15 -12.45 23.74
CA ARG A 163 0.05 -12.23 24.71
C ARG A 163 0.29 -13.12 25.91
N GLY A 164 0.53 -12.52 27.06
CA GLY A 164 0.18 -13.20 28.31
C GLY A 164 -1.33 -13.40 28.32
N THR A 165 -1.81 -14.65 28.43
CA THR A 165 -3.22 -15.08 28.54
C THR A 165 -4.23 -14.24 27.75
N ALA A 166 -4.71 -14.78 26.62
CA ALA A 166 -5.72 -14.16 25.78
C ALA A 166 -6.91 -13.69 26.61
N THR A 167 -7.11 -12.37 26.72
CA THR A 167 -8.41 -11.83 27.15
C THR A 167 -9.29 -11.79 25.91
N PRO A 168 -10.50 -12.39 25.96
CA PRO A 168 -11.48 -12.23 24.89
C PRO A 168 -11.71 -10.74 24.63
N ASP A 169 -11.91 -10.38 23.35
CA ASP A 169 -12.40 -9.06 23.01
C ASP A 169 -13.80 -8.81 23.63
N GLU A 170 -14.31 -7.58 23.50
CA GLU A 170 -15.63 -7.20 24.01
C GLU A 170 -16.79 -8.03 23.43
N ASN A 171 -16.55 -8.77 22.33
CA ASN A 171 -17.49 -9.66 21.67
C ASN A 171 -17.30 -11.13 22.08
N GLY A 172 -16.34 -11.42 22.97
CA GLY A 172 -16.04 -12.78 23.41
C GLY A 172 -15.30 -13.62 22.36
N SER A 173 -14.80 -13.00 21.28
CA SER A 173 -14.02 -13.66 20.26
C SER A 173 -12.57 -13.78 20.72
N THR A 174 -12.07 -15.00 20.79
CA THR A 174 -10.64 -15.27 20.95
C THR A 174 -10.04 -15.33 19.57
N SER A 175 -9.09 -14.43 19.25
CA SER A 175 -8.34 -14.54 18.01
C SER A 175 -7.64 -15.90 17.98
N THR A 176 -7.75 -16.62 16.86
CA THR A 176 -7.01 -17.85 16.61
C THR A 176 -5.55 -17.47 16.34
N ASP A 177 -4.78 -17.31 17.41
CA ASP A 177 -3.36 -17.06 17.32
C ASP A 177 -2.64 -18.36 16.92
N PHE A 178 -1.80 -18.30 15.89
CA PHE A 178 -0.83 -19.33 15.58
C PHE A 178 0.29 -19.36 16.63
N GLY A 179 0.01 -19.96 17.79
CA GLY A 179 0.87 -19.80 18.94
C GLY A 179 0.92 -18.31 19.37
N ASP A 180 1.40 -18.00 20.53
CA ASP A 180 1.31 -16.69 21.18
C ASP A 180 1.96 -15.50 20.43
N ASN A 181 2.48 -15.66 19.20
CA ASN A 181 3.36 -14.69 18.54
C ASN A 181 3.00 -14.33 17.09
N TYR A 182 1.95 -14.88 16.50
CA TYR A 182 1.53 -14.63 15.12
C TYR A 182 0.02 -14.51 15.02
N GLY A 183 -0.45 -13.72 14.05
CA GLY A 183 -1.87 -13.59 13.76
C GLY A 183 -2.13 -13.03 12.38
N TYR A 184 -3.37 -13.16 11.94
CA TYR A 184 -3.85 -12.64 10.65
C TYR A 184 -4.61 -11.35 10.87
N TYR A 185 -4.24 -10.32 10.12
CA TYR A 185 -4.95 -9.04 10.05
C TYR A 185 -5.17 -8.63 8.60
N GLU A 186 -6.15 -7.76 8.38
CA GLU A 186 -6.42 -7.17 7.08
C GLU A 186 -6.61 -5.66 7.19
N GLY A 187 -6.35 -4.95 6.11
CA GLY A 187 -6.47 -3.50 6.04
C GLY A 187 -5.43 -2.85 5.14
N THR A 188 -5.69 -1.62 4.75
CA THR A 188 -4.65 -0.75 4.15
C THR A 188 -3.49 -0.52 5.13
N SER A 189 -3.75 -0.73 6.44
CA SER A 189 -2.72 -0.76 7.49
C SER A 189 -1.72 -1.89 7.33
N MET A 190 -2.08 -3.02 6.70
CA MET A 190 -1.20 -4.15 6.39
C MET A 190 -0.53 -3.97 5.03
N ALA A 191 -1.19 -3.31 4.08
CA ALA A 191 -0.61 -2.95 2.78
C ALA A 191 0.52 -1.91 2.90
N CYS A 192 0.34 -0.89 3.72
CA CYS A 192 1.29 0.20 3.96
C CYS A 192 2.72 -0.29 4.33
N PRO A 193 2.91 -1.19 5.30
CA PRO A 193 4.24 -1.70 5.65
C PRO A 193 4.89 -2.57 4.56
N HIS A 194 4.15 -3.19 3.64
CA HIS A 194 4.73 -3.85 2.48
C HIS A 194 5.46 -2.84 1.59
N VAL A 195 4.84 -1.69 1.31
CA VAL A 195 5.47 -0.62 0.52
C VAL A 195 6.69 -0.06 1.24
N SER A 196 6.58 0.20 2.53
CA SER A 196 7.71 0.67 3.36
C SER A 196 8.85 -0.34 3.39
N GLY A 197 8.53 -1.63 3.47
CA GLY A 197 9.51 -2.72 3.44
C GLY A 197 10.24 -2.83 2.10
N VAL A 198 9.52 -2.70 0.98
CA VAL A 198 10.10 -2.68 -0.37
C VAL A 198 10.97 -1.43 -0.56
N ALA A 199 10.54 -0.26 -0.09
CA ALA A 199 11.35 0.96 -0.11
C ALA A 199 12.66 0.78 0.69
N ALA A 200 12.57 0.20 1.90
CA ALA A 200 13.74 -0.08 2.72
C ALA A 200 14.71 -1.08 2.07
N LEU A 201 14.17 -2.12 1.42
CA LEU A 201 14.95 -3.07 0.63
C LEU A 201 15.69 -2.37 -0.51
N GLY A 202 14.99 -1.49 -1.23
CA GLY A 202 15.58 -0.70 -2.32
C GLY A 202 16.71 0.20 -1.84
N LEU A 203 16.53 0.95 -0.75
CA LEU A 203 17.59 1.78 -0.16
C LEU A 203 18.77 0.93 0.33
N SER A 204 18.51 -0.22 0.96
CA SER A 204 19.57 -1.15 1.37
C SER A 204 20.37 -1.66 0.16
N TYR A 205 19.71 -1.90 -0.97
CA TYR A 205 20.38 -2.30 -2.22
C TYR A 205 21.18 -1.14 -2.83
N ALA A 206 20.61 0.08 -2.81
CA ALA A 206 21.30 1.28 -3.25
C ALA A 206 22.62 1.53 -2.49
N VAL A 207 22.64 1.27 -1.18
CA VAL A 207 23.88 1.31 -0.38
C VAL A 207 24.96 0.37 -0.93
N LYS A 208 24.57 -0.88 -1.27
CA LYS A 208 25.52 -1.85 -1.85
C LYS A 208 26.09 -1.41 -3.19
N LEU A 209 25.32 -0.65 -3.96
CA LEU A 209 25.71 -0.11 -5.26
C LEU A 209 26.42 1.25 -5.16
N GLY A 210 26.58 1.80 -3.95
CA GLY A 210 27.14 3.14 -3.75
C GLY A 210 26.29 4.26 -4.34
N LYS A 211 24.98 4.05 -4.48
CA LYS A 211 24.03 5.04 -5.01
C LYS A 211 23.45 5.92 -3.92
N HIS A 212 23.19 7.16 -4.30
CA HIS A 212 22.58 8.18 -3.46
C HIS A 212 21.35 8.76 -4.16
N PHE A 213 20.26 8.99 -3.43
CA PHE A 213 19.02 9.54 -3.97
C PHE A 213 18.59 10.79 -3.20
N ARG A 214 17.91 11.70 -3.89
CA ARG A 214 16.99 12.63 -3.23
C ARG A 214 15.68 11.90 -2.96
N ALA A 215 15.01 12.22 -1.88
CA ALA A 215 13.76 11.54 -1.50
C ALA A 215 12.70 11.60 -2.62
N GLU A 216 12.56 12.75 -3.29
CA GLU A 216 11.64 12.91 -4.43
C GLU A 216 11.96 11.95 -5.59
N ASP A 217 13.24 11.77 -5.94
CA ASP A 217 13.65 10.91 -7.04
C ASP A 217 13.45 9.43 -6.67
N PHE A 218 13.76 9.07 -5.42
CA PHE A 218 13.50 7.71 -4.93
C PHE A 218 12.01 7.40 -4.85
N ARG A 219 11.17 8.36 -4.40
CA ARG A 219 9.72 8.24 -4.42
C ARG A 219 9.21 7.98 -5.84
N LYS A 220 9.63 8.76 -6.81
CA LYS A 220 9.25 8.56 -8.23
C LYS A 220 9.68 7.19 -8.73
N LEU A 221 10.89 6.75 -8.37
CA LEU A 221 11.39 5.43 -8.75
C LEU A 221 10.57 4.31 -8.12
N LEU A 222 10.21 4.43 -6.85
CA LEU A 222 9.36 3.48 -6.13
C LEU A 222 7.97 3.38 -6.79
N LEU A 223 7.32 4.51 -7.06
CA LEU A 223 6.01 4.55 -7.70
C LEU A 223 6.03 4.06 -9.16
N LYS A 224 7.14 4.22 -9.87
CA LYS A 224 7.36 3.63 -11.19
C LYS A 224 7.62 2.12 -11.13
N SER A 225 8.05 1.61 -10.00
CA SER A 225 8.40 0.19 -9.79
C SER A 225 7.18 -0.62 -9.36
N THR A 226 6.12 -0.51 -10.12
CA THR A 226 4.86 -1.21 -9.89
C THR A 226 4.45 -1.98 -11.12
N GLN A 227 3.68 -3.05 -10.91
CA GLN A 227 2.96 -3.71 -11.98
C GLN A 227 1.66 -2.96 -12.21
N PRO A 228 1.36 -2.56 -13.46
CA PRO A 228 0.06 -1.99 -13.76
C PRO A 228 -1.05 -2.99 -13.39
N ILE A 229 -2.07 -2.48 -12.72
CA ILE A 229 -3.28 -3.25 -12.47
C ILE A 229 -4.18 -3.09 -13.70
N THR A 230 -4.38 -4.19 -14.42
CA THR A 230 -5.31 -4.26 -15.53
C THR A 230 -6.33 -5.33 -15.23
N TYR A 231 -7.56 -4.89 -15.05
CA TYR A 231 -8.68 -5.82 -14.91
C TYR A 231 -9.44 -5.89 -16.25
N SER A 232 -9.78 -7.09 -16.68
CA SER A 232 -10.72 -7.28 -17.77
C SER A 232 -12.15 -6.97 -17.30
N ASP A 233 -13.15 -7.14 -18.18
CA ASP A 233 -14.59 -6.87 -17.89
C ASP A 233 -15.19 -7.76 -16.78
N GLU A 234 -14.37 -8.21 -15.83
CA GLU A 234 -14.83 -9.02 -14.72
C GLU A 234 -15.49 -8.16 -13.65
N SER A 235 -16.48 -8.71 -13.02
CA SER A 235 -17.11 -8.11 -11.86
C SER A 235 -16.83 -8.92 -10.62
N LYS A 236 -16.51 -8.24 -9.54
CA LYS A 236 -16.33 -8.81 -8.20
C LYS A 236 -17.51 -8.39 -7.32
N LEU A 237 -17.98 -9.30 -6.49
CA LEU A 237 -18.99 -8.99 -5.50
C LEU A 237 -18.31 -8.33 -4.30
N TYR A 238 -18.63 -7.07 -4.04
CA TYR A 238 -18.19 -6.34 -2.87
C TYR A 238 -19.35 -6.20 -1.89
N TYR A 239 -19.02 -6.22 -0.62
CA TYR A 239 -19.97 -5.85 0.40
C TYR A 239 -19.77 -4.37 0.69
N GLU A 240 -20.72 -3.55 0.17
CA GLU A 240 -20.74 -2.13 0.53
C GLU A 240 -20.79 -2.02 2.04
N ASN A 241 -19.76 -1.40 2.54
CA ASN A 241 -19.69 -0.76 3.83
C ASN A 241 -20.49 -1.41 4.96
N TRP A 242 -19.80 -2.07 5.82
CA TRP A 242 -20.29 -2.76 7.03
C TRP A 242 -21.29 -1.99 7.87
N SER A 243 -21.50 -0.74 7.63
CA SER A 243 -22.11 0.16 8.58
C SER A 243 -23.29 0.95 8.05
N VAL A 244 -23.66 0.84 6.81
CA VAL A 244 -24.92 1.46 6.36
C VAL A 244 -26.07 0.66 6.92
N ASN A 245 -26.61 1.12 8.04
CA ASN A 245 -27.77 0.54 8.75
C ASN A 245 -27.57 -0.89 9.31
N GLY A 246 -26.33 -1.34 9.53
CA GLY A 246 -26.07 -2.68 10.04
C GLY A 246 -26.47 -3.80 9.08
N THR A 247 -26.66 -3.51 7.81
CA THR A 247 -27.02 -4.46 6.77
C THR A 247 -25.94 -4.44 5.69
N ASN A 248 -25.30 -5.58 5.48
CA ASN A 248 -24.37 -5.74 4.36
C ASN A 248 -25.17 -5.81 3.05
N HIS A 249 -24.97 -4.86 2.17
CA HIS A 249 -25.52 -4.88 0.82
C HIS A 249 -24.43 -5.32 -0.15
N PRO A 250 -24.49 -6.56 -0.65
CA PRO A 250 -23.54 -6.99 -1.66
C PRO A 250 -23.77 -6.21 -2.95
N THR A 251 -22.75 -5.49 -3.40
CA THR A 251 -22.76 -4.75 -4.66
C THR A 251 -21.78 -5.40 -5.63
N ARG A 252 -22.22 -5.65 -6.85
CA ARG A 252 -21.36 -6.14 -7.90
C ARG A 252 -20.67 -4.97 -8.61
N LEU A 253 -19.38 -4.88 -8.44
CA LEU A 253 -18.56 -3.82 -9.02
C LEU A 253 -17.79 -4.35 -10.24
N GLN A 254 -17.66 -3.51 -11.25
CA GLN A 254 -16.82 -3.79 -12.39
C GLN A 254 -15.37 -3.48 -12.01
N LEU A 255 -14.49 -4.46 -12.14
CA LEU A 255 -13.08 -4.27 -11.77
C LEU A 255 -12.37 -3.26 -12.67
N SER A 256 -12.81 -3.12 -13.92
CA SER A 256 -12.30 -2.10 -14.84
C SER A 256 -12.46 -0.67 -14.31
N ASP A 257 -13.45 -0.40 -13.47
CA ASP A 257 -13.67 0.93 -12.87
C ASP A 257 -12.59 1.31 -11.86
N TYR A 258 -11.82 0.33 -11.38
CA TYR A 258 -10.72 0.55 -10.42
C TYR A 258 -9.35 0.71 -11.08
N VAL A 259 -9.25 0.51 -12.38
CA VAL A 259 -8.01 0.75 -13.12
C VAL A 259 -7.63 2.23 -13.00
N GLY A 260 -6.42 2.50 -12.48
CA GLY A 260 -5.96 3.85 -12.18
C GLY A 260 -6.56 4.49 -10.93
N GLN A 261 -7.39 3.77 -10.16
CA GLN A 261 -7.98 4.27 -8.91
C GLN A 261 -7.30 3.71 -7.64
N VAL A 262 -6.46 2.69 -7.80
CA VAL A 262 -5.77 2.04 -6.68
C VAL A 262 -4.24 2.00 -6.85
N GLY A 263 -3.72 2.77 -7.80
CA GLY A 263 -2.31 2.74 -8.16
C GLY A 263 -1.90 1.43 -8.85
N GLY A 264 -0.60 1.18 -8.97
CA GLY A 264 -0.06 -0.09 -9.44
C GLY A 264 0.34 -0.99 -8.27
N MET A 265 0.40 -2.31 -8.48
CA MET A 265 0.89 -3.27 -7.48
C MET A 265 2.40 -3.12 -7.26
N ILE A 266 2.84 -2.96 -6.03
CA ILE A 266 4.26 -2.86 -5.69
C ILE A 266 5.06 -4.08 -6.16
N ASP A 267 6.20 -3.86 -6.81
CA ASP A 267 7.11 -4.91 -7.26
C ASP A 267 8.54 -4.66 -6.77
N ALA A 268 8.94 -5.46 -5.79
CA ALA A 268 10.28 -5.37 -5.21
C ALA A 268 11.40 -5.67 -6.21
N ALA A 269 11.21 -6.66 -7.09
CA ALA A 269 12.23 -7.03 -8.08
C ALA A 269 12.39 -5.92 -9.11
N LEU A 270 11.30 -5.32 -9.55
CA LEU A 270 11.33 -4.19 -10.48
C LEU A 270 12.01 -2.96 -9.85
N LEU A 271 11.77 -2.69 -8.55
CA LEU A 271 12.47 -1.61 -7.86
C LEU A 271 13.99 -1.85 -7.84
N LEU A 272 14.44 -3.04 -7.51
CA LEU A 272 15.88 -3.36 -7.50
C LEU A 272 16.50 -3.23 -8.90
N ASN A 273 15.80 -3.72 -9.92
CA ASN A 273 16.23 -3.59 -11.32
C ASN A 273 16.30 -2.11 -11.76
N ASN A 274 15.33 -1.30 -11.38
CA ASN A 274 15.31 0.13 -11.67
C ASN A 274 16.44 0.87 -10.95
N ILE A 275 16.73 0.51 -9.70
CA ILE A 275 17.89 1.04 -8.95
C ILE A 275 19.19 0.66 -9.65
N GLU A 276 19.34 -0.56 -10.11
CA GLU A 276 20.53 -1.02 -10.82
C GLU A 276 20.70 -0.34 -12.18
N GLY A 277 19.59 0.05 -12.81
CA GLY A 277 19.58 0.67 -14.14
C GLY A 277 19.55 -0.36 -15.26
N SER A 278 18.98 -1.54 -14.99
CA SER A 278 18.73 -2.57 -16.01
C SER A 278 17.80 -2.02 -17.11
N GLY A 279 17.90 -2.56 -18.30
CA GLY A 279 17.10 -2.13 -19.46
C GLY A 279 15.60 -2.44 -19.38
N VAL A 280 15.15 -3.10 -18.32
CA VAL A 280 13.72 -3.43 -18.10
C VAL A 280 13.06 -2.28 -17.37
N ASP A 281 12.18 -1.55 -18.06
CA ASP A 281 11.48 -0.41 -17.46
C ASP A 281 10.24 -0.82 -16.66
N MET A 282 9.54 -1.87 -17.07
CA MET A 282 8.35 -2.39 -16.39
C MET A 282 8.23 -3.90 -16.60
N LYS A 283 7.69 -4.61 -15.62
CA LYS A 283 7.19 -5.96 -15.81
C LYS A 283 5.87 -5.93 -16.59
N VAL A 284 5.63 -6.96 -17.39
CA VAL A 284 4.29 -7.21 -17.93
C VAL A 284 3.34 -7.44 -16.75
N PRO A 285 2.20 -6.73 -16.68
CA PRO A 285 1.29 -6.87 -15.55
C PRO A 285 0.70 -8.26 -15.45
N ASN A 286 0.30 -8.63 -14.25
CA ASN A 286 -0.57 -9.79 -14.09
C ASN A 286 -1.92 -9.45 -14.73
N ILE A 287 -2.39 -10.34 -15.60
CA ILE A 287 -3.65 -10.15 -16.32
C ILE A 287 -4.63 -11.20 -15.84
N TYR A 288 -5.71 -10.74 -15.28
CA TYR A 288 -6.82 -11.57 -14.84
C TYR A 288 -7.86 -11.64 -15.97
N LEU A 289 -8.05 -12.82 -16.52
CA LEU A 289 -9.02 -13.06 -17.60
C LEU A 289 -10.11 -14.01 -17.10
N GLY A 290 -11.35 -13.66 -17.33
CA GLY A 290 -12.45 -14.60 -17.21
C GLY A 290 -12.36 -15.73 -18.23
N THR A 291 -12.97 -16.86 -17.92
CA THR A 291 -13.00 -18.01 -18.83
C THR A 291 -13.51 -17.63 -20.23
N GLY A 292 -12.75 -17.95 -21.25
CA GLY A 292 -13.08 -17.65 -22.65
C GLY A 292 -12.87 -16.18 -23.06
N LYS A 293 -12.22 -15.37 -22.24
CA LYS A 293 -11.85 -13.99 -22.58
C LYS A 293 -10.45 -13.92 -23.19
N THR A 294 -10.22 -12.88 -23.98
CA THR A 294 -8.94 -12.62 -24.66
C THR A 294 -8.52 -11.18 -24.37
N THR A 295 -7.23 -10.96 -24.17
CA THR A 295 -6.63 -9.62 -24.11
C THR A 295 -5.40 -9.56 -25.01
N THR A 296 -5.04 -8.35 -25.42
CA THR A 296 -3.82 -8.10 -26.19
C THR A 296 -2.87 -7.25 -25.37
N ILE A 297 -1.62 -7.68 -25.29
CA ILE A 297 -0.55 -6.97 -24.57
C ILE A 297 0.46 -6.46 -25.60
N ASN A 298 0.72 -5.16 -25.57
CA ASN A 298 1.81 -4.58 -26.34
C ASN A 298 3.10 -4.63 -25.51
N LEU A 299 3.98 -5.58 -25.77
CA LEU A 299 5.23 -5.75 -25.04
C LEU A 299 6.18 -4.55 -25.16
N ALA A 300 6.12 -3.78 -26.26
CA ALA A 300 6.93 -2.58 -26.41
C ALA A 300 6.61 -1.49 -25.37
N THR A 301 5.46 -1.57 -24.71
CA THR A 301 5.08 -0.69 -23.59
C THR A 301 5.90 -0.99 -22.33
N TYR A 302 6.36 -2.22 -22.16
CA TYR A 302 7.01 -2.71 -20.93
C TYR A 302 8.51 -2.88 -21.07
N PHE A 303 9.01 -3.01 -22.29
CA PHE A 303 10.44 -3.22 -22.56
C PHE A 303 10.96 -2.10 -23.47
N LYS A 304 12.14 -1.59 -23.14
CA LYS A 304 12.82 -0.62 -24.02
C LYS A 304 13.07 -1.25 -25.37
N PRO A 305 12.87 -0.51 -26.48
CA PRO A 305 13.25 -0.96 -27.79
C PRO A 305 14.75 -1.28 -27.81
N GLY A 306 15.09 -2.51 -27.96
CA GLY A 306 16.44 -3.05 -28.11
C GLY A 306 16.36 -4.27 -29.02
N ASN A 307 17.49 -4.84 -29.39
CA ASN A 307 17.58 -6.00 -30.28
C ASN A 307 17.17 -7.32 -29.57
N ALA A 308 16.14 -7.29 -28.76
CA ALA A 308 15.66 -8.49 -28.07
C ALA A 308 14.46 -9.05 -28.81
N ASP A 309 14.58 -10.30 -29.28
CA ASP A 309 13.45 -11.08 -29.72
C ASP A 309 12.71 -11.59 -28.47
N PHE A 310 11.41 -11.39 -28.43
CA PHE A 310 10.56 -11.87 -27.33
C PHE A 310 9.97 -13.20 -27.72
N THR A 311 10.04 -14.18 -26.82
CA THR A 311 9.30 -15.43 -26.95
C THR A 311 8.31 -15.54 -25.81
N CYS A 312 7.05 -15.86 -26.11
CA CYS A 312 6.01 -16.07 -25.13
C CYS A 312 5.77 -17.57 -24.95
N GLN A 313 5.78 -18.04 -23.71
CA GLN A 313 5.45 -19.42 -23.39
C GLN A 313 4.36 -19.45 -22.31
N VAL A 314 3.44 -20.38 -22.43
CA VAL A 314 2.43 -20.66 -21.42
C VAL A 314 2.94 -21.79 -20.54
N ALA A 315 2.89 -21.57 -19.22
CA ALA A 315 3.30 -22.59 -18.27
C ALA A 315 2.33 -23.78 -18.22
N ASP A 316 1.06 -23.53 -18.47
CA ASP A 316 0.00 -24.54 -18.51
C ASP A 316 -0.98 -24.25 -19.65
N GLU A 317 -0.84 -24.96 -20.75
CA GLU A 317 -1.67 -24.80 -21.96
C GLU A 317 -3.13 -25.23 -21.75
N THR A 318 -3.45 -25.89 -20.65
CA THR A 318 -4.83 -26.23 -20.31
C THR A 318 -5.59 -25.04 -19.72
N VAL A 319 -4.86 -24.04 -19.23
CA VAL A 319 -5.40 -22.82 -18.59
C VAL A 319 -5.49 -21.66 -19.58
N ALA A 320 -4.48 -21.47 -20.44
CA ALA A 320 -4.44 -20.36 -21.38
C ALA A 320 -3.66 -20.71 -22.65
N THR A 321 -3.88 -19.95 -23.71
CA THR A 321 -3.09 -19.99 -24.93
C THR A 321 -2.54 -18.61 -25.25
N VAL A 322 -1.33 -18.52 -25.78
CA VAL A 322 -0.72 -17.28 -26.27
C VAL A 322 -0.57 -17.35 -27.78
N THR A 323 -0.96 -16.27 -28.44
CA THR A 323 -0.72 -16.09 -29.89
C THR A 323 0.09 -14.82 -30.07
N GLU A 324 1.27 -14.93 -30.71
CA GLU A 324 2.06 -13.78 -31.10
C GLU A 324 1.40 -13.08 -32.28
N ILE A 325 1.18 -11.78 -32.17
CA ILE A 325 0.69 -10.90 -33.22
C ILE A 325 1.84 -9.96 -33.61
N ALA A 326 2.32 -10.12 -34.83
CA ALA A 326 3.43 -9.31 -35.36
C ALA A 326 3.05 -7.86 -35.61
#